data_d537b3d6007d90779e27a692342e933c
#
_entry.id   d537b3d6007d90779e27a692342e933c
#
_cell.length_a   1.000
_cell.length_b   1.000
_cell.length_c   1.000
_cell.angle_alpha   90.00
_cell.angle_beta   90.00
_cell.angle_gamma   90.00
#
_symmetry.space_group_name_H-M   'P 1'
#
loop_
_entity.id
_entity.type
_entity.pdbx_description
1 polymer ?
#
loop_
_entity_poly.entity_id
_entity_poly.type
_entity_poly.pdbx_seq_one_letter_code
_entity_poly.pdbx_strand_id
1 'polypeptide(L)'
;MTSALISESISSLLSWPVGNLMNNDAIILEADETLDEAIKRMKERNLRSVLASHLGEVVGMVSKTDILYKVTSEGKNPSKIKLREIMTSPVLAVNPQNTIRDALTIMNNRNVRQ
;
A
#
# COMPACT_ATOMS: atom_id res chain seq x y z
N MET A 1 17.54 29.54 -1.65
CA MET A 1 16.45 29.09 -2.52
C MET A 1 15.18 29.87 -2.15
N THR A 2 14.48 30.38 -3.14
CA THR A 2 13.27 31.15 -2.89
C THR A 2 12.05 30.24 -2.75
N SER A 3 11.02 30.71 -2.03
CA SER A 3 9.77 29.97 -1.90
C SER A 3 9.11 29.71 -3.24
N ALA A 4 9.24 30.63 -4.20
CA ALA A 4 8.66 30.48 -5.54
C ALA A 4 9.27 29.28 -6.30
N LEU A 5 10.60 29.09 -6.22
CA LEU A 5 11.28 27.96 -6.86
C LEU A 5 10.85 26.65 -6.23
N ILE A 6 10.71 26.60 -4.90
CA ILE A 6 10.23 25.41 -4.21
C ILE A 6 8.80 25.07 -4.66
N SER A 7 7.92 26.08 -4.75
CA SER A 7 6.54 25.87 -5.16
C SER A 7 6.45 25.36 -6.60
N GLU A 8 7.26 25.90 -7.51
CA GLU A 8 7.28 25.45 -8.90
C GLU A 8 7.75 24.01 -9.01
N SER A 9 8.81 23.63 -8.28
CA SER A 9 9.32 22.26 -8.26
C SER A 9 8.29 21.28 -7.75
N ILE A 10 7.57 21.63 -6.67
CA ILE A 10 6.51 20.80 -6.10
C ILE A 10 5.34 20.68 -7.09
N SER A 11 4.92 21.78 -7.73
CA SER A 11 3.85 21.75 -8.71
C SER A 11 4.19 20.86 -9.90
N SER A 12 5.42 20.91 -10.39
CA SER A 12 5.89 20.06 -11.48
C SER A 12 5.82 18.58 -11.06
N LEU A 13 6.31 18.26 -9.86
CA LEU A 13 6.30 16.90 -9.35
C LEU A 13 4.87 16.37 -9.23
N LEU A 14 3.94 17.18 -8.74
CA LEU A 14 2.54 16.79 -8.57
C LEU A 14 1.83 16.53 -9.90
N SER A 15 2.37 17.05 -11.00
CA SER A 15 1.83 16.83 -12.35
C SER A 15 2.35 15.56 -13.01
N TRP A 16 3.36 14.89 -12.41
CA TRP A 16 3.91 13.66 -12.98
C TRP A 16 2.92 12.51 -12.87
N PRO A 17 2.86 11.63 -13.88
CA PRO A 17 2.07 10.41 -13.76
C PRO A 17 2.57 9.54 -12.60
N VAL A 18 1.64 8.96 -11.84
CA VAL A 18 2.02 8.10 -10.70
C VAL A 18 2.80 6.88 -11.15
N GLY A 19 2.64 6.44 -12.40
CA GLY A 19 3.42 5.33 -12.95
C GLY A 19 4.92 5.54 -12.87
N ASN A 20 5.39 6.81 -12.84
CA ASN A 20 6.80 7.12 -12.68
C ASN A 20 7.33 6.77 -11.29
N LEU A 21 6.46 6.66 -10.29
CA LEU A 21 6.80 6.36 -8.91
C LEU A 21 6.32 5.00 -8.44
N MET A 22 5.55 4.29 -9.25
CA MET A 22 5.02 2.98 -8.86
C MET A 22 6.15 1.97 -8.72
N ASN A 23 6.08 1.19 -7.63
CA ASN A 23 6.95 0.06 -7.42
C ASN A 23 6.41 -1.13 -8.21
N ASN A 24 7.20 -1.66 -9.14
CA ASN A 24 6.81 -2.79 -9.95
C ASN A 24 7.08 -4.15 -9.27
N ASP A 25 7.66 -4.15 -8.07
CA ASP A 25 7.98 -5.36 -7.32
C ASP A 25 6.86 -5.77 -6.35
N ALA A 26 5.62 -5.46 -6.70
CA ALA A 26 4.48 -5.82 -5.88
C ALA A 26 4.37 -7.34 -5.72
N ILE A 27 4.07 -7.78 -4.50
CA ILE A 27 3.80 -9.18 -4.20
C ILE A 27 2.30 -9.36 -4.02
N ILE A 28 1.78 -10.43 -4.62
CA ILE A 28 0.38 -10.83 -4.44
C ILE A 28 0.38 -12.20 -3.75
N LEU A 29 -0.31 -12.29 -2.62
CA LEU A 29 -0.49 -13.53 -1.87
C LEU A 29 -1.98 -13.83 -1.76
N GLU A 30 -2.32 -15.12 -1.61
CA GLU A 30 -3.70 -15.51 -1.36
C GLU A 30 -4.20 -14.92 -0.04
N ALA A 31 -5.44 -14.48 0.00
CA ALA A 31 -6.04 -13.88 1.20
C ALA A 31 -6.09 -14.84 2.39
N ASP A 32 -6.05 -16.14 2.15
CA ASP A 32 -6.01 -17.17 3.17
C ASP A 32 -4.59 -17.54 3.63
N GLU A 33 -3.57 -16.92 3.04
CA GLU A 33 -2.18 -17.08 3.48
C GLU A 33 -2.00 -16.49 4.87
N THR A 34 -1.09 -17.06 5.66
CA THR A 34 -0.81 -16.55 7.00
C THR A 34 -0.02 -15.26 6.95
N LEU A 35 -0.18 -14.46 7.99
CA LEU A 35 0.46 -13.15 8.07
C LEU A 35 1.99 -13.27 8.23
N ASP A 36 2.48 -14.28 8.92
CA ASP A 36 3.92 -14.50 9.07
C ASP A 36 4.59 -14.75 7.72
N GLU A 37 3.94 -15.45 6.80
CA GLU A 37 4.46 -15.63 5.44
C GLU A 37 4.51 -14.29 4.70
N ALA A 38 3.49 -13.46 4.86
CA ALA A 38 3.48 -12.12 4.26
C ALA A 38 4.62 -11.26 4.82
N ILE A 39 4.82 -11.27 6.13
CA ILE A 39 5.91 -10.53 6.79
C ILE A 39 7.27 -10.98 6.25
N LYS A 40 7.47 -12.28 6.11
CA LYS A 40 8.70 -12.84 5.57
C LYS A 40 8.98 -12.30 4.14
N ARG A 41 7.96 -12.32 3.30
CA ARG A 41 8.08 -11.82 1.92
C ARG A 41 8.35 -10.33 1.87
N MET A 42 7.68 -9.56 2.72
CA MET A 42 7.91 -8.11 2.82
C MET A 42 9.34 -7.81 3.24
N LYS A 43 9.87 -8.57 4.19
CA LYS A 43 11.25 -8.40 4.65
C LYS A 43 12.26 -8.75 3.59
N GLU A 44 12.07 -9.87 2.90
CA GLU A 44 12.98 -10.33 1.84
C GLU A 44 13.11 -9.31 0.70
N ARG A 45 12.04 -8.63 0.36
CA ARG A 45 11.99 -7.68 -0.75
C ARG A 45 11.94 -6.23 -0.31
N ASN A 46 12.01 -5.97 0.98
CA ASN A 46 11.94 -4.62 1.55
C ASN A 46 10.69 -3.88 1.09
N LEU A 47 9.54 -4.55 1.15
CA LEU A 47 8.25 -3.98 0.77
C LEU A 47 7.50 -3.47 1.98
N ARG A 48 6.63 -2.48 1.77
CA ARG A 48 5.79 -1.89 2.81
C ARG A 48 4.41 -2.50 2.88
N SER A 49 4.02 -3.24 1.85
CA SER A 49 2.70 -3.84 1.77
C SER A 49 2.71 -5.02 0.82
N VAL A 50 1.68 -5.85 0.95
CA VAL A 50 1.39 -6.94 0.03
C VAL A 50 -0.07 -6.85 -0.40
N LEU A 51 -0.36 -7.34 -1.59
CA LEU A 51 -1.73 -7.43 -2.08
C LEU A 51 -2.26 -8.83 -1.77
N ALA A 52 -3.52 -8.89 -1.37
CA ALA A 52 -4.22 -10.14 -1.10
C ALA A 52 -5.16 -10.45 -2.25
N SER A 53 -5.15 -11.70 -2.71
CA SER A 53 -6.00 -12.15 -3.81
C SER A 53 -6.96 -13.23 -3.36
N HIS A 54 -8.09 -13.34 -4.06
CA HIS A 54 -9.06 -14.41 -3.89
C HIS A 54 -9.65 -14.75 -5.26
N LEU A 55 -9.59 -16.01 -5.64
CA LEU A 55 -10.09 -16.47 -6.94
C LEU A 55 -9.49 -15.67 -8.11
N GLY A 56 -8.20 -15.34 -8.02
CA GLY A 56 -7.49 -14.65 -9.07
C GLY A 56 -7.67 -13.14 -9.10
N GLU A 57 -8.46 -12.58 -8.19
CA GLU A 57 -8.69 -11.13 -8.11
C GLU A 57 -8.08 -10.54 -6.86
N VAL A 58 -7.53 -9.32 -6.97
CA VAL A 58 -7.02 -8.58 -5.81
C VAL A 58 -8.20 -8.07 -5.02
N VAL A 59 -8.31 -8.50 -3.77
CA VAL A 59 -9.45 -8.17 -2.90
C VAL A 59 -9.07 -7.29 -1.72
N GLY A 60 -7.79 -7.12 -1.44
CA GLY A 60 -7.37 -6.29 -0.31
C GLY A 60 -5.88 -6.04 -0.33
N MET A 61 -5.43 -5.26 0.67
CA MET A 61 -4.02 -4.92 0.86
C MET A 61 -3.69 -4.97 2.33
N VAL A 62 -2.49 -5.46 2.66
CA VAL A 62 -1.97 -5.48 4.02
C VAL A 62 -0.68 -4.68 4.05
N SER A 63 -0.64 -3.65 4.89
CA SER A 63 0.53 -2.81 5.06
C SER A 63 1.25 -3.10 6.36
N LYS A 64 2.50 -2.61 6.50
CA LYS A 64 3.24 -2.66 7.77
C LYS A 64 2.44 -1.98 8.89
N THR A 65 1.74 -0.90 8.57
CA THR A 65 0.92 -0.18 9.53
C THR A 65 -0.24 -1.03 10.02
N ASP A 66 -0.89 -1.77 9.12
CA ASP A 66 -1.95 -2.72 9.49
C ASP A 66 -1.42 -3.77 10.47
N ILE A 67 -0.24 -4.32 10.18
CA ILE A 67 0.38 -5.34 11.03
C ILE A 67 0.69 -4.77 12.40
N LEU A 68 1.26 -3.57 12.44
CA LEU A 68 1.63 -2.92 13.69
C LEU A 68 0.41 -2.67 14.58
N TYR A 69 -0.66 -2.11 14.03
CA TYR A 69 -1.81 -1.68 14.82
C TYR A 69 -2.87 -2.75 15.02
N LYS A 70 -3.02 -3.68 14.10
CA LYS A 70 -4.07 -4.70 14.21
C LYS A 70 -3.57 -6.02 14.77
N VAL A 71 -2.27 -6.24 14.80
CA VAL A 71 -1.68 -7.51 15.22
C VAL A 71 -0.69 -7.31 16.37
N THR A 72 0.39 -6.59 16.12
CA THR A 72 1.46 -6.41 17.10
C THR A 72 0.97 -5.69 18.36
N SER A 73 0.24 -4.60 18.20
CA SER A 73 -0.28 -3.81 19.33
C SER A 73 -1.28 -4.60 20.18
N GLU A 74 -1.92 -5.60 19.61
CA GLU A 74 -2.89 -6.44 20.31
C GLU A 74 -2.31 -7.77 20.78
N GLY A 75 -1.00 -7.98 20.60
CA GLY A 75 -0.33 -9.20 21.07
C GLY A 75 -0.74 -10.46 20.33
N LYS A 76 -1.27 -10.34 19.12
CA LYS A 76 -1.71 -11.50 18.34
C LYS A 76 -0.53 -12.18 17.65
N ASN A 77 -0.66 -13.48 17.40
CA ASN A 77 0.37 -14.27 16.75
C ASN A 77 0.18 -14.27 15.23
N PRO A 78 1.13 -13.70 14.45
CA PRO A 78 1.00 -13.64 12.99
C PRO A 78 0.84 -14.99 12.30
N SER A 79 1.36 -16.06 12.88
CA SER A 79 1.25 -17.40 12.27
C SER A 79 -0.17 -17.96 12.33
N LYS A 80 -1.05 -17.36 13.12
CA LYS A 80 -2.44 -17.79 13.31
C LYS A 80 -3.46 -16.84 12.69
N ILE A 81 -2.98 -15.82 11.97
CA ILE A 81 -3.85 -14.82 11.34
C ILE A 81 -3.69 -14.90 9.83
N LYS A 82 -4.81 -14.88 9.12
CA LYS A 82 -4.83 -14.84 7.66
C LYS A 82 -4.87 -13.39 7.19
N LEU A 83 -4.36 -13.14 5.98
CA LEU A 83 -4.37 -11.80 5.40
C LEU A 83 -5.79 -11.21 5.38
N ARG A 84 -6.79 -12.03 5.04
CA ARG A 84 -8.18 -11.56 4.95
C ARG A 84 -8.72 -10.98 6.25
N GLU A 85 -8.15 -11.38 7.39
CA GLU A 85 -8.64 -10.92 8.70
C GLU A 85 -8.21 -9.49 9.02
N ILE A 86 -7.14 -9.01 8.40
CA ILE A 86 -6.61 -7.66 8.68
C ILE A 86 -6.46 -6.77 7.46
N MET A 87 -6.69 -7.28 6.26
CA MET A 87 -6.53 -6.51 5.04
C MET A 87 -7.50 -5.33 4.96
N THR A 88 -7.06 -4.27 4.31
CA THR A 88 -7.93 -3.16 3.93
C THR A 88 -8.61 -3.51 2.61
N SER A 89 -9.91 -3.41 2.56
CA SER A 89 -10.72 -3.80 1.41
C SER A 89 -11.89 -2.81 1.25
N PRO A 90 -12.29 -2.45 0.03
CA PRO A 90 -11.64 -2.78 -1.22
C PRO A 90 -10.32 -2.02 -1.42
N VAL A 91 -9.50 -2.48 -2.36
CA VAL A 91 -8.26 -1.80 -2.71
C VAL A 91 -8.59 -0.54 -3.49
N LEU A 92 -8.01 0.59 -3.05
CA LEU A 92 -8.12 1.84 -3.78
C LEU A 92 -6.98 1.88 -4.80
N ALA A 93 -7.34 1.90 -6.07
CA ALA A 93 -6.37 1.90 -7.16
C ALA A 93 -6.44 3.21 -7.94
N VAL A 94 -5.29 3.61 -8.47
CA VAL A 94 -5.19 4.72 -9.41
C VAL A 94 -4.58 4.20 -10.70
N ASN A 95 -5.00 4.78 -11.82
CA ASN A 95 -4.41 4.47 -13.10
C ASN A 95 -2.97 5.02 -13.13
N PRO A 96 -1.97 4.30 -13.67
CA PRO A 96 -0.62 4.82 -13.82
C PRO A 96 -0.53 6.15 -14.54
N GLN A 97 -1.51 6.49 -15.36
CA GLN A 97 -1.60 7.77 -16.07
C GLN A 97 -2.13 8.91 -15.20
N ASN A 98 -2.75 8.62 -14.05
CA ASN A 98 -3.16 9.64 -13.11
C ASN A 98 -1.94 10.36 -12.55
N THR A 99 -2.09 11.63 -12.19
CA THR A 99 -1.01 12.41 -11.61
C THR A 99 -0.82 12.07 -10.14
N ILE A 100 0.34 12.45 -9.61
CA ILE A 100 0.61 12.34 -8.17
C ILE A 100 -0.42 13.13 -7.37
N ARG A 101 -0.83 14.29 -7.89
CA ARG A 101 -1.88 15.10 -7.25
C ARG A 101 -3.19 14.31 -7.12
N ASP A 102 -3.59 13.61 -8.19
CA ASP A 102 -4.80 12.79 -8.19
C ASP A 102 -4.71 11.71 -7.11
N ALA A 103 -3.57 11.02 -7.03
CA ALA A 103 -3.34 9.97 -6.03
C ALA A 103 -3.42 10.53 -4.62
N LEU A 104 -2.78 11.66 -4.34
CA LEU A 104 -2.81 12.30 -3.03
C LEU A 104 -4.22 12.73 -2.64
N THR A 105 -5.00 13.22 -3.60
CA THR A 105 -6.39 13.61 -3.37
C THR A 105 -7.23 12.40 -2.96
N ILE A 106 -7.09 11.28 -3.66
CA ILE A 106 -7.81 10.04 -3.34
C ILE A 106 -7.42 9.56 -1.96
N MET A 107 -6.13 9.51 -1.66
CA MET A 107 -5.63 9.05 -0.36
C MET A 107 -6.14 9.93 0.79
N ASN A 108 -6.13 11.23 0.61
CA ASN A 108 -6.62 12.18 1.60
C ASN A 108 -8.11 12.02 1.86
N ASN A 109 -8.92 11.92 0.79
CA ASN A 109 -10.37 11.78 0.91
C ASN A 109 -10.79 10.46 1.53
N ARG A 110 -9.98 9.42 1.38
CA ARG A 110 -10.27 8.09 1.91
C ARG A 110 -9.48 7.76 3.17
N ASN A 111 -8.68 8.71 3.67
CA ASN A 111 -7.82 8.52 4.83
C ASN A 111 -6.89 7.30 4.69
N VAL A 112 -6.32 7.13 3.51
CA VAL A 112 -5.40 6.05 3.16
C VAL A 112 -4.01 6.64 2.94
N ARG A 113 -2.95 5.90 3.32
CA ARG A 113 -1.57 6.37 3.24
C ARG A 113 -0.74 5.70 2.13
N GLN A 114 -1.30 4.70 1.49
CA GLN A 114 -0.57 3.92 0.47
C GLN A 114 -1.42 3.64 -0.75
#